data_0e2ff90360e7844afece0259e7335626
#
_entry.id   0e2ff90360e7844afece0259e7335626
#
_cell.length_a   1.000
_cell.length_b   1.000
_cell.length_c   1.000
_cell.angle_alpha   90.00
_cell.angle_beta   90.00
_cell.angle_gamma   90.00
#
_symmetry.space_group_name_H-M   'P 1'
#
loop_
_entity.id
_entity.type
_entity.pdbx_description
1 polymer ?
#
loop_
_entity_poly.entity_id
_entity_poly.type
_entity_poly.pdbx_seq_one_letter_code
_entity_poly.pdbx_strand_id
1 'polypeptide(L)'
;EFMEKLPGDEAQKLSQVRAAYAYMMMHPGCTMMAPGKELPEEMEKFIHDLNELYRTHPALIQKDDEYDGFEWIQLMKYEENVLTFMRKTDKPEETLLVVCNFAAVPYTDYKVGVPFFGKYKEIFNTDAKEYGGQGTVNPRGKTCKQDECDEREYSIKLKVPALGVTVF
;
A
#
# COMPACT_ATOMS: atom_id res chain seq x y z
N GLU A 1 -16.22 17.59 -3.51
CA GLU A 1 -16.68 17.18 -4.84
C GLU A 1 -16.27 15.75 -5.21
N PHE A 2 -14.98 15.35 -4.97
CA PHE A 2 -14.54 13.96 -5.20
C PHE A 2 -15.18 13.00 -4.18
N MET A 3 -15.09 13.30 -2.88
CA MET A 3 -15.67 12.48 -1.81
C MET A 3 -17.19 12.27 -1.93
N GLU A 4 -17.92 13.26 -2.42
CA GLU A 4 -19.39 13.18 -2.60
C GLU A 4 -19.80 12.09 -3.58
N LYS A 5 -18.93 11.79 -4.55
CA LYS A 5 -19.16 10.77 -5.60
C LYS A 5 -18.77 9.36 -5.17
N LEU A 6 -18.04 9.20 -4.07
CA LEU A 6 -17.62 7.89 -3.59
C LEU A 6 -18.79 7.15 -2.93
N PRO A 7 -18.89 5.83 -3.11
CA PRO A 7 -19.90 5.02 -2.45
C PRO A 7 -19.57 4.79 -0.98
N GLY A 8 -20.58 4.46 -0.20
CA GLY A 8 -20.43 4.11 1.21
C GLY A 8 -20.69 5.26 2.17
N ASP A 9 -20.52 4.98 3.45
CA ASP A 9 -20.59 5.98 4.52
C ASP A 9 -19.33 6.88 4.55
N GLU A 10 -19.32 7.88 5.44
CA GLU A 10 -18.24 8.87 5.51
C GLU A 10 -16.88 8.22 5.83
N ALA A 11 -16.85 7.23 6.74
CA ALA A 11 -15.62 6.53 7.10
C ALA A 11 -15.08 5.71 5.91
N GLN A 12 -15.95 5.05 5.16
CA GLN A 12 -15.58 4.33 3.95
C GLN A 12 -15.08 5.27 2.85
N LYS A 13 -15.70 6.43 2.69
CA LYS A 13 -15.24 7.45 1.73
C LYS A 13 -13.85 7.98 2.08
N LEU A 14 -13.58 8.26 3.36
CA LEU A 14 -12.26 8.68 3.82
C LEU A 14 -11.21 7.57 3.61
N SER A 15 -11.57 6.31 3.86
CA SER A 15 -10.68 5.17 3.58
C SER A 15 -10.34 5.07 2.11
N GLN A 16 -11.32 5.21 1.21
CA GLN A 16 -11.09 5.23 -0.25
C GLN A 16 -10.17 6.39 -0.67
N VAL A 17 -10.33 7.56 -0.09
CA VAL A 17 -9.46 8.72 -0.36
C VAL A 17 -8.03 8.43 0.07
N ARG A 18 -7.83 7.89 1.28
CA ARG A 18 -6.48 7.50 1.75
C ARG A 18 -5.86 6.43 0.85
N ALA A 19 -6.64 5.41 0.47
CA ALA A 19 -6.17 4.36 -0.43
C ALA A 19 -5.78 4.91 -1.80
N ALA A 20 -6.57 5.83 -2.37
CA ALA A 20 -6.27 6.46 -3.64
C ALA A 20 -4.98 7.30 -3.58
N TYR A 21 -4.79 8.11 -2.54
CA TYR A 21 -3.57 8.89 -2.37
C TYR A 21 -2.34 8.00 -2.18
N ALA A 22 -2.44 6.97 -1.33
CA ALA A 22 -1.34 6.03 -1.14
C ALA A 22 -1.01 5.28 -2.43
N TYR A 23 -2.00 4.80 -3.16
CA TYR A 23 -1.78 4.15 -4.46
C TYR A 23 -1.07 5.06 -5.45
N MET A 24 -1.53 6.31 -5.60
CA MET A 24 -0.90 7.27 -6.51
C MET A 24 0.56 7.56 -6.15
N MET A 25 0.86 7.67 -4.84
CA MET A 25 2.23 7.94 -4.38
C MET A 25 3.15 6.73 -4.49
N MET A 26 2.61 5.51 -4.38
CA MET A 26 3.39 4.27 -4.48
C MET A 26 3.56 3.81 -5.93
N HIS A 27 2.63 4.14 -6.82
CA HIS A 27 2.72 3.80 -8.24
C HIS A 27 3.69 4.73 -8.97
N PRO A 28 4.48 4.25 -9.97
CA PRO A 28 5.37 5.11 -10.76
C PRO A 28 4.63 6.22 -11.49
N GLY A 29 5.28 7.35 -11.64
CA GLY A 29 4.82 8.47 -12.43
C GLY A 29 4.61 9.76 -11.62
N CYS A 30 4.19 10.80 -12.31
CA CYS A 30 3.99 12.11 -11.71
C CYS A 30 2.73 12.14 -10.83
N THR A 31 2.90 12.42 -9.56
CA THR A 31 1.79 12.57 -8.62
C THR A 31 1.33 14.02 -8.57
N MET A 32 0.06 14.25 -8.89
CA MET A 32 -0.57 15.55 -8.76
C MET A 32 -1.63 15.53 -7.65
N MET A 33 -1.41 16.33 -6.60
CA MET A 33 -2.42 16.58 -5.58
C MET A 33 -3.00 17.98 -5.76
N ALA A 34 -4.32 18.09 -5.92
CA ALA A 34 -4.97 19.39 -5.92
C ALA A 34 -4.93 19.99 -4.51
N PRO A 35 -4.65 21.29 -4.36
CA PRO A 35 -4.79 21.96 -3.07
C PRO A 35 -6.25 21.81 -2.61
N GLY A 36 -6.42 21.20 -1.44
CA GLY A 36 -7.72 20.91 -0.85
C GLY A 36 -8.25 22.08 -0.02
N LYS A 37 -9.52 21.95 0.38
CA LYS A 37 -10.11 22.67 1.48
C LYS A 37 -9.45 22.20 2.79
N GLU A 38 -9.75 22.86 3.92
CA GLU A 38 -9.35 22.40 5.25
C GLU A 38 -9.67 20.90 5.43
N LEU A 39 -8.65 20.14 5.79
CA LEU A 39 -8.75 18.70 5.98
C LEU A 39 -8.89 18.38 7.48
N PRO A 40 -9.54 17.28 7.85
CA PRO A 40 -9.46 16.76 9.22
C PRO A 40 -7.99 16.52 9.65
N GLU A 41 -7.70 16.71 10.93
CA GLU A 41 -6.33 16.55 11.49
C GLU A 41 -5.70 15.20 11.15
N GLU A 42 -6.48 14.13 11.22
CA GLU A 42 -6.03 12.78 10.88
C GLU A 42 -5.63 12.64 9.39
N MET A 43 -6.32 13.37 8.51
CA MET A 43 -5.99 13.39 7.09
C MET A 43 -4.76 14.25 6.79
N GLU A 44 -4.58 15.35 7.51
CA GLU A 44 -3.36 16.16 7.41
C GLU A 44 -2.14 15.35 7.86
N LYS A 45 -2.25 14.65 8.99
CA LYS A 45 -1.21 13.74 9.47
C LYS A 45 -0.92 12.63 8.44
N PHE A 46 -1.96 12.01 7.89
CA PHE A 46 -1.82 10.99 6.84
C PHE A 46 -1.03 11.50 5.64
N ILE A 47 -1.37 12.68 5.13
CA ILE A 47 -0.68 13.28 3.97
C ILE A 47 0.76 13.62 4.33
N HIS A 48 1.01 14.16 5.52
CA HIS A 48 2.37 14.44 6.00
C HIS A 48 3.23 13.16 6.01
N ASP A 49 2.75 12.10 6.65
CA ASP A 49 3.49 10.85 6.81
C ASP A 49 3.68 10.11 5.47
N LEU A 50 2.69 10.20 4.58
CA LEU A 50 2.80 9.67 3.21
C LEU A 50 3.88 10.40 2.40
N ASN A 51 3.98 11.73 2.53
CA ASN A 51 5.03 12.52 1.90
C ASN A 51 6.42 12.19 2.49
N GLU A 52 6.51 11.98 3.81
CA GLU A 52 7.75 11.55 4.46
C GLU A 52 8.18 10.16 3.95
N LEU A 53 7.24 9.21 3.84
CA LEU A 53 7.50 7.91 3.24
C LEU A 53 8.09 8.05 1.83
N TYR A 54 7.45 8.86 0.99
CA TYR A 54 7.90 9.09 -0.39
C TYR A 54 9.32 9.66 -0.44
N ARG A 55 9.61 10.67 0.37
CA ARG A 55 10.92 11.36 0.38
C ARG A 55 12.06 10.53 0.96
N THR A 56 11.76 9.60 1.86
CA THR A 56 12.77 8.84 2.62
C THR A 56 13.08 7.48 2.02
N HIS A 57 12.28 6.98 1.07
CA HIS A 57 12.47 5.66 0.48
C HIS A 57 12.96 5.76 -0.98
N PRO A 58 14.23 5.41 -1.23
CA PRO A 58 14.84 5.49 -2.57
C PRO A 58 14.04 4.77 -3.65
N ALA A 59 13.41 3.64 -3.32
CA ALA A 59 12.62 2.85 -4.25
C ALA A 59 11.45 3.61 -4.89
N LEU A 60 10.97 4.69 -4.27
CA LEU A 60 9.89 5.52 -4.79
C LEU A 60 10.37 6.62 -5.74
N ILE A 61 11.69 6.89 -5.80
CA ILE A 61 12.26 8.04 -6.50
C ILE A 61 13.29 7.64 -7.55
N GLN A 62 14.26 6.77 -7.18
CA GLN A 62 15.49 6.59 -7.99
C GLN A 62 15.22 5.98 -9.36
N LYS A 63 14.26 5.09 -9.48
CA LYS A 63 13.92 4.39 -10.72
C LYS A 63 12.45 4.57 -11.11
N ASP A 64 11.93 5.77 -10.90
CA ASP A 64 10.51 6.05 -11.12
C ASP A 64 10.13 6.00 -12.61
N ASP A 65 11.05 6.32 -13.49
CA ASP A 65 10.92 6.30 -14.95
C ASP A 65 11.63 5.10 -15.61
N GLU A 66 12.18 4.18 -14.81
CA GLU A 66 12.88 3.00 -15.32
C GLU A 66 12.00 1.74 -15.21
N TYR A 67 12.02 0.92 -16.24
CA TYR A 67 11.22 -0.32 -16.31
C TYR A 67 11.49 -1.28 -15.14
N ASP A 68 12.73 -1.39 -14.68
CA ASP A 68 13.14 -2.29 -13.60
C ASP A 68 12.90 -1.72 -12.18
N GLY A 69 12.47 -0.47 -12.07
CA GLY A 69 12.06 0.16 -10.81
C GLY A 69 10.69 -0.26 -10.30
N PHE A 70 9.90 -0.94 -11.14
CA PHE A 70 8.53 -1.37 -10.82
C PHE A 70 8.27 -2.80 -11.30
N GLU A 71 7.53 -3.57 -10.51
CA GLU A 71 7.14 -4.92 -10.91
C GLU A 71 5.79 -5.31 -10.30
N TRP A 72 4.86 -5.76 -11.14
CA TRP A 72 3.63 -6.37 -10.67
C TRP A 72 3.90 -7.74 -10.05
N ILE A 73 3.31 -8.01 -8.87
CA ILE A 73 3.25 -9.35 -8.27
C ILE A 73 1.88 -9.97 -8.54
N GLN A 74 0.82 -9.22 -8.27
CA GLN A 74 -0.56 -9.66 -8.49
C GLN A 74 -1.32 -8.58 -9.26
N LEU A 75 -1.64 -8.87 -10.50
CA LEU A 75 -2.47 -8.00 -11.35
C LEU A 75 -3.81 -8.68 -11.70
N MET A 76 -3.87 -10.01 -11.71
CA MET A 76 -4.98 -10.77 -12.28
C MET A 76 -6.02 -11.26 -11.26
N LYS A 77 -5.92 -10.89 -9.99
CA LYS A 77 -6.89 -11.25 -8.96
C LYS A 77 -8.03 -10.21 -8.87
N TYR A 78 -8.65 -9.95 -10.00
CA TYR A 78 -9.71 -8.94 -10.12
C TYR A 78 -10.96 -9.27 -9.27
N GLU A 79 -11.23 -10.54 -8.98
CA GLU A 79 -12.36 -10.95 -8.12
C GLU A 79 -12.17 -10.49 -6.67
N GLU A 80 -10.93 -10.37 -6.23
CA GLU A 80 -10.57 -9.93 -4.87
C GLU A 80 -10.42 -8.41 -4.77
N ASN A 81 -10.31 -7.69 -5.91
CA ASN A 81 -9.97 -6.27 -5.98
C ASN A 81 -8.67 -5.91 -5.23
N VAL A 82 -7.71 -6.82 -5.23
CA VAL A 82 -6.40 -6.62 -4.62
C VAL A 82 -5.33 -6.51 -5.71
N LEU A 83 -4.49 -5.49 -5.62
CA LEU A 83 -3.30 -5.31 -6.44
C LEU A 83 -2.07 -5.41 -5.56
N THR A 84 -1.05 -6.09 -6.04
CA THR A 84 0.24 -6.16 -5.34
C THR A 84 1.38 -5.89 -6.31
N PHE A 85 2.29 -5.01 -5.93
CA PHE A 85 3.46 -4.66 -6.73
C PHE A 85 4.66 -4.33 -5.86
N MET A 86 5.81 -4.25 -6.50
CA MET A 86 7.07 -3.83 -5.87
C MET A 86 7.57 -2.52 -6.48
N ARG A 87 8.22 -1.72 -5.64
CA ARG A 87 9.10 -0.62 -6.04
C ARG A 87 10.52 -1.02 -5.69
N LYS A 88 11.44 -0.82 -6.62
CA LYS A 88 12.80 -1.36 -6.53
C LYS A 88 13.86 -0.31 -6.79
N THR A 89 15.03 -0.54 -6.22
CA THR A 89 16.31 0.07 -6.63
C THR A 89 17.27 -1.04 -7.07
N ASP A 90 18.54 -0.71 -7.29
CA ASP A 90 19.58 -1.73 -7.52
C ASP A 90 19.92 -2.54 -6.27
N LYS A 91 19.41 -2.13 -5.10
CA LYS A 91 19.64 -2.79 -3.82
C LYS A 91 18.39 -3.55 -3.37
N PRO A 92 18.45 -4.87 -3.27
CA PRO A 92 17.31 -5.69 -2.83
C PRO A 92 16.69 -5.27 -1.50
N GLU A 93 17.51 -4.80 -0.55
CA GLU A 93 17.08 -4.36 0.78
C GLU A 93 16.27 -3.05 0.79
N GLU A 94 16.29 -2.29 -0.29
CA GLU A 94 15.49 -1.08 -0.46
C GLU A 94 14.15 -1.36 -1.15
N THR A 95 13.86 -2.62 -1.52
CA THR A 95 12.62 -3.00 -2.19
C THR A 95 11.41 -2.79 -1.28
N LEU A 96 10.40 -2.13 -1.79
CA LEU A 96 9.11 -1.99 -1.13
C LEU A 96 8.08 -2.93 -1.75
N LEU A 97 7.32 -3.61 -0.90
CA LEU A 97 6.16 -4.40 -1.28
C LEU A 97 4.90 -3.59 -0.95
N VAL A 98 4.08 -3.34 -1.94
CA VAL A 98 2.84 -2.56 -1.82
C VAL A 98 1.64 -3.46 -2.09
N VAL A 99 0.71 -3.51 -1.14
CA VAL A 99 -0.54 -4.28 -1.25
C VAL A 99 -1.72 -3.32 -1.13
N CYS A 100 -2.52 -3.24 -2.18
CA CYS A 100 -3.68 -2.35 -2.29
C CYS A 100 -4.96 -3.20 -2.33
N ASN A 101 -5.88 -2.97 -1.43
CA ASN A 101 -7.20 -3.58 -1.41
C ASN A 101 -8.27 -2.52 -1.66
N PHE A 102 -8.94 -2.61 -2.79
CA PHE A 102 -10.04 -1.72 -3.16
C PHE A 102 -11.42 -2.31 -2.88
N ALA A 103 -11.48 -3.51 -2.25
CA ALA A 103 -12.72 -4.08 -1.75
C ALA A 103 -13.07 -3.54 -0.34
N ALA A 104 -14.35 -3.44 -0.05
CA ALA A 104 -14.85 -3.06 1.28
C ALA A 104 -14.79 -4.20 2.32
N VAL A 105 -13.98 -5.22 2.06
CA VAL A 105 -13.80 -6.40 2.92
C VAL A 105 -12.32 -6.52 3.29
N PRO A 106 -11.96 -6.56 4.58
CA PRO A 106 -10.59 -6.79 5.01
C PRO A 106 -10.23 -8.26 4.90
N TYR A 107 -8.94 -8.54 4.71
CA TYR A 107 -8.39 -9.90 4.76
C TYR A 107 -7.52 -10.06 6.01
N THR A 108 -7.68 -11.17 6.74
CA THR A 108 -6.92 -11.45 7.97
C THR A 108 -5.69 -12.33 7.75
N ASP A 109 -5.65 -13.05 6.63
CA ASP A 109 -4.61 -14.05 6.31
C ASP A 109 -4.33 -14.09 4.80
N TYR A 110 -4.19 -12.92 4.18
CA TYR A 110 -3.96 -12.79 2.75
C TYR A 110 -2.56 -13.24 2.38
N LYS A 111 -2.45 -14.21 1.46
CA LYS A 111 -1.16 -14.77 1.03
C LYS A 111 -0.64 -13.99 -0.18
N VAL A 112 0.60 -13.51 -0.08
CA VAL A 112 1.29 -12.76 -1.14
C VAL A 112 2.66 -13.38 -1.40
N GLY A 113 3.00 -13.58 -2.66
CA GLY A 113 4.33 -13.97 -3.09
C GLY A 113 5.34 -12.84 -2.86
N VAL A 114 6.54 -13.18 -2.41
CA VAL A 114 7.61 -12.21 -2.14
C VAL A 114 8.92 -12.61 -2.80
N PRO A 115 9.75 -11.61 -3.23
CA PRO A 115 10.91 -11.89 -4.07
C PRO A 115 12.10 -12.49 -3.29
N PHE A 116 12.22 -12.20 -1.99
CA PHE A 116 13.40 -12.55 -1.21
C PHE A 116 13.03 -13.32 0.05
N PHE A 117 13.87 -14.27 0.43
CA PHE A 117 13.79 -14.88 1.75
C PHE A 117 14.11 -13.85 2.82
N GLY A 118 13.25 -13.72 3.84
CA GLY A 118 13.51 -12.77 4.91
C GLY A 118 12.28 -12.42 5.75
N LYS A 119 12.40 -11.29 6.43
CA LYS A 119 11.36 -10.74 7.28
C LYS A 119 10.89 -9.41 6.72
N TYR A 120 9.61 -9.31 6.48
CA TYR A 120 8.91 -8.14 5.95
C TYR A 120 8.25 -7.39 7.10
N LYS A 121 8.56 -6.11 7.25
CA LYS A 121 8.01 -5.24 8.29
C LYS A 121 7.11 -4.21 7.62
N GLU A 122 5.88 -4.10 8.10
CA GLU A 122 4.99 -3.01 7.69
C GLU A 122 5.58 -1.67 8.11
N ILE A 123 5.73 -0.76 7.17
CA ILE A 123 6.28 0.59 7.36
C ILE A 123 5.22 1.68 7.19
N PHE A 124 4.12 1.37 6.48
CA PHE A 124 3.00 2.28 6.28
C PHE A 124 1.69 1.50 6.08
N ASN A 125 0.60 2.04 6.62
CA ASN A 125 -0.74 1.45 6.47
C ASN A 125 -1.80 2.54 6.55
N THR A 126 -2.61 2.67 5.50
CA THR A 126 -3.64 3.70 5.40
C THR A 126 -4.78 3.53 6.42
N ASP A 127 -4.91 2.33 7.02
CA ASP A 127 -5.93 2.00 8.01
C ASP A 127 -5.42 2.14 9.47
N ALA A 128 -4.24 2.73 9.66
CA ALA A 128 -3.73 3.02 11.00
C ALA A 128 -4.70 3.95 11.75
N LYS A 129 -4.86 3.72 13.05
CA LYS A 129 -5.79 4.48 13.89
C LYS A 129 -5.47 5.97 13.92
N GLU A 130 -4.21 6.32 13.84
CA GLU A 130 -3.74 7.70 13.80
C GLU A 130 -4.18 8.49 12.56
N TYR A 131 -4.65 7.78 11.52
CA TYR A 131 -5.23 8.37 10.31
C TYR A 131 -6.77 8.26 10.30
N GLY A 132 -7.38 7.92 11.43
CA GLY A 132 -8.83 7.66 11.51
C GLY A 132 -9.26 6.31 10.94
N GLY A 133 -8.33 5.37 10.77
CA GLY A 133 -8.61 4.02 10.30
C GLY A 133 -9.09 3.06 11.40
N GLN A 134 -9.45 1.83 11.03
CA GLN A 134 -9.93 0.79 11.93
C GLN A 134 -8.79 0.08 12.68
N GLY A 135 -7.55 0.21 12.21
CA GLY A 135 -6.37 -0.40 12.81
C GLY A 135 -6.11 -1.85 12.36
N THR A 136 -6.47 -2.19 11.13
CA THR A 136 -6.10 -3.46 10.50
C THR A 136 -4.65 -3.40 10.06
N VAL A 137 -3.73 -3.56 10.99
CA VAL A 137 -2.29 -3.39 10.80
C VAL A 137 -1.51 -4.68 11.11
N ASN A 138 -0.25 -4.75 10.64
CA ASN A 138 0.69 -5.84 10.88
C ASN A 138 1.85 -5.38 11.79
N PRO A 139 1.65 -5.24 13.11
CA PRO A 139 2.62 -4.63 14.02
C PRO A 139 3.87 -5.50 14.22
N ARG A 140 3.80 -6.78 13.88
CA ARG A 140 4.92 -7.71 13.94
C ARG A 140 5.39 -8.03 12.53
N GLY A 141 6.71 -8.00 12.30
CA GLY A 141 7.27 -8.40 11.02
C GLY A 141 6.85 -9.82 10.63
N LYS A 142 6.59 -10.02 9.35
CA LYS A 142 6.17 -11.30 8.75
C LYS A 142 7.39 -12.02 8.21
N THR A 143 7.73 -13.16 8.77
CA THR A 143 8.78 -14.03 8.21
C THR A 143 8.17 -14.82 7.06
N CYS A 144 8.82 -14.78 5.90
CA CYS A 144 8.38 -15.55 4.75
C CYS A 144 8.55 -17.05 4.96
N LYS A 145 7.76 -17.82 4.22
CA LYS A 145 7.86 -19.27 4.15
C LYS A 145 8.22 -19.67 2.72
N GLN A 146 8.88 -20.80 2.57
CA GLN A 146 9.05 -21.46 1.28
C GLN A 146 7.71 -22.15 0.93
N ASP A 147 6.82 -21.36 0.37
CA ASP A 147 5.46 -21.76 0.04
C ASP A 147 5.03 -20.90 -1.17
N GLU A 148 5.08 -21.50 -2.35
CA GLU A 148 4.90 -20.81 -3.63
C GLU A 148 3.58 -20.02 -3.68
N CYS A 149 3.67 -18.78 -4.15
CA CYS A 149 2.53 -17.91 -4.39
C CYS A 149 2.93 -16.84 -5.44
N ASP A 150 2.00 -16.52 -6.34
CA ASP A 150 2.19 -15.46 -7.32
C ASP A 150 3.49 -15.62 -8.13
N GLU A 151 3.79 -16.85 -8.56
CA GLU A 151 5.02 -17.23 -9.29
C GLU A 151 6.33 -16.91 -8.52
N ARG A 152 6.25 -16.81 -7.17
CA ARG A 152 7.38 -16.61 -6.26
C ARG A 152 7.55 -17.83 -5.36
N GLU A 153 8.82 -18.21 -5.11
CA GLU A 153 9.16 -19.32 -4.24
C GLU A 153 8.76 -19.10 -2.78
N TYR A 154 8.77 -17.83 -2.35
CA TYR A 154 8.48 -17.43 -0.98
C TYR A 154 7.17 -16.66 -0.90
N SER A 155 6.50 -16.79 0.22
CA SER A 155 5.27 -16.03 0.51
C SER A 155 5.18 -15.58 1.96
N ILE A 156 4.38 -14.55 2.19
CA ILE A 156 3.98 -14.08 3.51
C ILE A 156 2.45 -14.05 3.62
N LYS A 157 1.95 -14.11 4.85
CA LYS A 157 0.54 -13.94 5.15
C LYS A 157 0.31 -12.65 5.93
N LEU A 158 -0.57 -11.82 5.41
CA LEU A 158 -0.79 -10.45 5.85
C LEU A 158 -2.23 -10.23 6.30
N LYS A 159 -2.40 -9.27 7.21
CA LYS A 159 -3.67 -8.56 7.30
C LYS A 159 -3.68 -7.45 6.27
N VAL A 160 -4.74 -7.36 5.48
CA VAL A 160 -4.92 -6.31 4.47
C VAL A 160 -6.22 -5.56 4.80
N PRO A 161 -6.17 -4.25 5.04
CA PRO A 161 -7.35 -3.47 5.38
C PRO A 161 -8.36 -3.42 4.23
N ALA A 162 -9.62 -3.24 4.55
CA ALA A 162 -10.63 -2.88 3.55
C ALA A 162 -10.36 -1.46 3.04
N LEU A 163 -10.53 -1.23 1.75
CA LEU A 163 -10.37 0.09 1.11
C LEU A 163 -9.04 0.75 1.56
N GLY A 164 -7.94 -0.01 1.52
CA GLY A 164 -6.69 0.46 2.07
C GLY A 164 -5.44 -0.08 1.39
N VAL A 165 -4.32 0.55 1.72
CA VAL A 165 -2.98 0.22 1.21
C VAL A 165 -2.04 -0.04 2.38
N THR A 166 -1.24 -1.08 2.25
CA THR A 166 -0.19 -1.41 3.22
C THR A 166 1.15 -1.57 2.50
N VAL A 167 2.22 -1.07 3.10
CA VAL A 167 3.59 -1.05 2.54
C VAL A 167 4.55 -1.73 3.50
N PHE A 168 5.39 -2.62 2.95
CA PHE A 168 6.42 -3.38 3.66
C PHE A 168 7.78 -3.14 3.08
#